data_f904ae7ae502c6d4db68edad9de1ce97
#
_entry.id   f904ae7ae502c6d4db68edad9de1ce97
#
_cell.length_a   1.000
_cell.length_b   1.000
_cell.length_c   1.000
_cell.angle_alpha   90.00
_cell.angle_beta   90.00
_cell.angle_gamma   90.00
#
_symmetry.space_group_name_H-M   'P 1'
#
loop_
_entity.id
_entity.type
_entity.pdbx_description
1 polymer ?
#
loop_
_entity_poly.entity_id
_entity_poly.type
_entity_poly.pdbx_seq_one_letter_code
_entity_poly.pdbx_strand_id
1 'polypeptide(L)'
;MMATELALAVSYPSAGNIGGGGFMVYRKDNGKTGALDYRERAPINSSIDMYLDQNNNIIEGLSVIGGLSIGVPGTIAGIFEAHEKFGSLSIEAIISPVIDLAKNGVIVTENQLNRINENRKYFQFINKSEILFDNDFKINDTIKNLKLAATLEKIMINGKDEFYKGETAKKLVKFLSLIH
;
A
#
# COMPACT_ATOMS: atom_id res chain seq x y z
N MET A 1 15.05 2.59 -7.70
CA MET A 1 14.12 3.28 -6.82
C MET A 1 12.68 2.74 -6.98
N MET A 2 11.99 2.91 -8.11
CA MET A 2 10.59 2.44 -8.30
C MET A 2 10.39 0.94 -8.04
N ALA A 3 11.27 0.10 -8.61
CA ALA A 3 11.25 -1.35 -8.33
C ALA A 3 11.48 -1.65 -6.84
N THR A 4 12.35 -0.88 -6.18
CA THR A 4 12.62 -1.04 -4.74
C THR A 4 11.39 -0.71 -3.91
N GLU A 5 10.69 0.38 -4.21
CA GLU A 5 9.46 0.76 -3.50
C GLU A 5 8.36 -0.29 -3.66
N LEU A 6 8.17 -0.80 -4.87
CA LEU A 6 7.23 -1.90 -5.10
C LEU A 6 7.67 -3.21 -4.43
N ALA A 7 8.97 -3.51 -4.41
CA ALA A 7 9.50 -4.68 -3.72
C ALA A 7 9.30 -4.60 -2.18
N LEU A 8 9.36 -3.40 -1.60
CA LEU A 8 9.03 -3.19 -0.18
C LEU A 8 7.56 -3.53 0.11
N ALA A 9 6.64 -3.33 -0.83
CA ALA A 9 5.25 -3.76 -0.65
C ALA A 9 5.10 -5.28 -0.50
N VAL A 10 6.08 -6.05 -0.98
CA VAL A 10 6.14 -7.51 -0.79
C VAL A 10 6.93 -7.87 0.46
N SER A 11 8.13 -7.31 0.62
CA SER A 11 9.10 -7.73 1.64
C SER A 11 8.97 -6.98 2.97
N TYR A 12 8.39 -5.79 2.97
CA TYR A 12 8.24 -4.96 4.18
C TYR A 12 6.96 -4.13 4.15
N PRO A 13 5.77 -4.77 4.09
CA PRO A 13 4.48 -4.09 3.87
C PRO A 13 4.07 -3.14 5.00
N SER A 14 4.70 -3.22 6.16
CA SER A 14 4.47 -2.30 7.29
C SER A 14 5.00 -0.88 7.04
N ALA A 15 5.94 -0.69 6.10
CA ALA A 15 6.50 0.61 5.76
C ALA A 15 6.50 0.90 4.26
N GLY A 16 6.47 -0.13 3.40
CA GLY A 16 6.33 0.02 1.96
C GLY A 16 5.10 -0.74 1.48
N ASN A 17 4.11 -0.06 0.91
CA ASN A 17 2.92 -0.72 0.37
C ASN A 17 2.26 0.15 -0.71
N ILE A 18 1.47 -0.49 -1.58
CA ILE A 18 0.74 0.22 -2.65
C ILE A 18 -0.48 1.00 -2.14
N GLY A 19 -0.90 0.77 -0.91
CA GLY A 19 -2.01 1.46 -0.24
C GLY A 19 -1.57 2.69 0.57
N GLY A 20 -0.30 3.05 0.50
CA GLY A 20 0.28 4.21 1.17
C GLY A 20 0.59 5.36 0.24
N GLY A 21 1.55 6.17 0.65
CA GLY A 21 2.08 7.29 -0.12
C GLY A 21 3.50 7.62 0.32
N GLY A 22 4.04 8.73 -0.15
CA GLY A 22 5.39 9.10 0.19
C GLY A 22 5.86 10.42 -0.42
N PHE A 23 7.14 10.67 -0.24
CA PHE A 23 7.85 11.80 -0.81
C PHE A 23 9.10 11.31 -1.53
N MET A 24 9.41 11.93 -2.66
CA MET A 24 10.67 11.72 -3.35
C MET A 24 11.40 13.06 -3.47
N VAL A 25 12.63 13.11 -2.99
CA VAL A 25 13.56 14.21 -3.28
C VAL A 25 14.60 13.71 -4.26
N TYR A 26 14.89 14.48 -5.28
CA TYR A 26 15.84 14.07 -6.31
C TYR A 26 16.85 15.18 -6.66
N ARG A 27 18.00 14.76 -7.12
CA ARG A 27 19.02 15.59 -7.73
C ARG A 27 19.46 14.99 -9.06
N LYS A 28 19.41 15.79 -10.12
CA LYS A 28 19.92 15.41 -11.44
C LYS A 28 21.45 15.58 -11.51
N ASP A 29 22.06 14.94 -12.50
CA ASP A 29 23.50 15.06 -12.82
C ASP A 29 23.93 16.51 -13.06
N ASN A 30 23.07 17.33 -13.66
CA ASN A 30 23.30 18.76 -13.89
C ASN A 30 23.10 19.62 -12.62
N GLY A 31 22.93 19.01 -11.45
CA GLY A 31 22.75 19.68 -10.16
C GLY A 31 21.33 20.16 -9.85
N LYS A 32 20.38 20.09 -10.80
CA LYS A 32 19.00 20.48 -10.56
C LYS A 32 18.33 19.54 -9.56
N THR A 33 17.74 20.10 -8.52
CA THR A 33 17.00 19.38 -7.48
C THR A 33 15.50 19.59 -7.62
N GLY A 34 14.72 18.72 -6.99
CA GLY A 34 13.27 18.87 -6.88
C GLY A 34 12.67 17.81 -5.94
N ALA A 35 11.37 17.89 -5.76
CA ALA A 35 10.62 16.95 -4.96
C ALA A 35 9.35 16.54 -5.69
N LEU A 36 8.84 15.35 -5.34
CA LEU A 36 7.55 14.85 -5.74
C LEU A 36 6.82 14.43 -4.45
N ASP A 37 5.64 15.01 -4.25
CA ASP A 37 4.74 14.69 -3.15
C ASP A 37 3.64 13.78 -3.68
N TYR A 38 3.62 12.54 -3.20
CA TYR A 38 2.59 11.55 -3.49
C TYR A 38 2.01 10.95 -2.20
N ARG A 39 1.94 11.78 -1.15
CA ARG A 39 1.24 11.40 0.07
C ARG A 39 -0.23 11.06 -0.20
N GLU A 40 -0.78 10.31 0.74
CA GLU A 40 -2.20 10.02 0.79
C GLU A 40 -3.01 11.32 0.91
N ARG A 41 -4.18 11.33 0.30
CA ARG A 41 -5.13 12.43 0.41
C ARG A 41 -6.34 12.02 1.20
N ALA A 42 -6.95 12.97 1.91
CA ALA A 42 -8.25 12.75 2.53
C ALA A 42 -9.29 12.38 1.46
N PRO A 43 -10.21 11.43 1.75
CA PRO A 43 -11.35 11.17 0.88
C PRO A 43 -12.18 12.44 0.64
N ILE A 44 -12.82 12.55 -0.54
CA ILE A 44 -13.56 13.76 -0.92
C ILE A 44 -14.72 14.10 0.03
N ASN A 45 -15.27 13.10 0.72
CA ASN A 45 -16.36 13.26 1.67
C ASN A 45 -15.86 13.42 3.13
N SER A 46 -14.56 13.54 3.35
CA SER A 46 -14.04 13.80 4.70
C SER A 46 -14.41 15.20 5.17
N SER A 47 -14.77 15.32 6.46
CA SER A 47 -15.04 16.57 7.12
C SER A 47 -14.16 16.76 8.34
N ILE A 48 -14.07 17.98 8.85
CA ILE A 48 -13.22 18.32 10.00
C ILE A 48 -13.69 17.64 11.29
N ASP A 49 -14.95 17.30 11.37
CA ASP A 49 -15.64 16.72 12.50
C ASP A 49 -15.90 15.20 12.36
N MET A 50 -15.41 14.56 11.29
CA MET A 50 -15.70 13.15 10.99
C MET A 50 -15.27 12.15 12.09
N TYR A 51 -14.45 12.57 13.02
CA TYR A 51 -13.98 11.77 14.15
C TYR A 51 -14.57 12.21 15.50
N LEU A 52 -15.58 13.08 15.47
CA LEU A 52 -16.25 13.59 16.67
C LEU A 52 -17.64 12.96 16.84
N ASP A 53 -18.06 12.81 18.08
CA ASP A 53 -19.45 12.46 18.43
C ASP A 53 -20.38 13.70 18.35
N GLN A 54 -21.66 13.49 18.64
CA GLN A 54 -22.67 14.56 18.64
C GLN A 54 -22.41 15.68 19.65
N ASN A 55 -21.56 15.43 20.64
CA ASN A 55 -21.17 16.39 21.69
C ASN A 55 -19.79 17.03 21.42
N ASN A 56 -19.24 16.86 20.22
CA ASN A 56 -17.89 17.28 19.82
C ASN A 56 -16.75 16.60 20.61
N ASN A 57 -16.95 15.43 21.21
CA ASN A 57 -15.87 14.65 21.80
C ASN A 57 -15.23 13.74 20.75
N ILE A 58 -13.93 13.49 20.90
CA ILE A 58 -13.19 12.57 20.04
C ILE A 58 -13.71 11.14 20.23
N ILE A 59 -14.08 10.48 19.13
CA ILE A 59 -14.38 9.05 19.13
C ILE A 59 -13.05 8.30 19.10
N GLU A 60 -12.69 7.70 20.24
CA GLU A 60 -11.41 7.05 20.43
C GLU A 60 -11.17 5.93 19.40
N GLY A 61 -9.99 5.91 18.81
CA GLY A 61 -9.57 4.90 17.81
C GLY A 61 -10.09 5.12 16.40
N LEU A 62 -11.12 5.93 16.17
CA LEU A 62 -11.75 6.06 14.84
C LEU A 62 -10.83 6.64 13.77
N SER A 63 -9.90 7.52 14.16
CA SER A 63 -8.89 8.09 13.27
C SER A 63 -7.65 7.20 13.07
N VAL A 64 -7.57 6.07 13.77
CA VAL A 64 -6.39 5.19 13.78
C VAL A 64 -6.71 3.81 13.21
N ILE A 65 -7.93 3.31 13.40
CA ILE A 65 -8.33 1.93 13.10
C ILE A 65 -9.58 1.92 12.23
N GLY A 66 -9.56 1.12 11.16
CA GLY A 66 -10.71 0.91 10.27
C GLY A 66 -10.69 1.77 9.01
N GLY A 67 -11.75 1.67 8.22
CA GLY A 67 -11.81 2.29 6.88
C GLY A 67 -11.75 3.81 6.90
N LEU A 68 -12.27 4.46 7.95
CA LEU A 68 -12.24 5.93 8.10
C LEU A 68 -10.85 6.49 8.38
N SER A 69 -9.91 5.66 8.86
CA SER A 69 -8.53 6.09 9.13
C SER A 69 -7.63 6.06 7.87
N ILE A 70 -8.16 5.59 6.72
CA ILE A 70 -7.38 5.34 5.52
C ILE A 70 -7.55 6.50 4.53
N GLY A 71 -6.44 7.10 4.14
CA GLY A 71 -6.40 8.07 3.05
C GLY A 71 -6.43 7.42 1.66
N VAL A 72 -6.76 8.19 0.64
CA VAL A 72 -6.64 7.76 -0.77
C VAL A 72 -5.15 7.57 -1.08
N PRO A 73 -4.73 6.36 -1.46
CA PRO A 73 -3.31 6.05 -1.67
C PRO A 73 -2.65 6.86 -2.76
N GLY A 74 -1.39 7.25 -2.55
CA GLY A 74 -0.59 8.01 -3.50
C GLY A 74 0.54 7.22 -4.18
N THR A 75 0.96 6.08 -3.60
CA THR A 75 2.15 5.34 -4.05
C THR A 75 2.14 5.01 -5.54
N ILE A 76 1.06 4.44 -6.07
CA ILE A 76 0.99 4.07 -7.49
C ILE A 76 1.04 5.31 -8.39
N ALA A 77 0.35 6.40 -8.03
CA ALA A 77 0.44 7.66 -8.77
C ALA A 77 1.87 8.20 -8.77
N GLY A 78 2.54 8.20 -7.60
CA GLY A 78 3.92 8.65 -7.45
C GLY A 78 4.92 7.84 -8.27
N ILE A 79 4.77 6.51 -8.30
CA ILE A 79 5.63 5.63 -9.10
C ILE A 79 5.48 5.93 -10.59
N PHE A 80 4.26 6.07 -11.10
CA PHE A 80 4.03 6.38 -12.52
C PHE A 80 4.47 7.81 -12.87
N GLU A 81 4.26 8.79 -12.01
CA GLU A 81 4.76 10.16 -12.18
C GLU A 81 6.30 10.20 -12.20
N ALA A 82 6.94 9.49 -11.27
CA ALA A 82 8.40 9.38 -11.25
C ALA A 82 8.94 8.66 -12.49
N HIS A 83 8.23 7.64 -12.95
CA HIS A 83 8.59 6.92 -14.19
C HIS A 83 8.49 7.82 -15.42
N GLU A 84 7.41 8.58 -15.56
CA GLU A 84 7.23 9.51 -16.68
C GLU A 84 8.33 10.57 -16.72
N LYS A 85 8.75 11.07 -15.54
CA LYS A 85 9.78 12.14 -15.45
C LYS A 85 11.22 11.63 -15.57
N PHE A 86 11.50 10.41 -15.14
CA PHE A 86 12.88 9.95 -14.92
C PHE A 86 13.12 8.51 -15.37
N GLY A 87 12.07 7.77 -15.76
CA GLY A 87 12.19 6.36 -16.13
C GLY A 87 12.94 6.17 -17.44
N SER A 88 13.85 5.20 -17.46
CA SER A 88 14.58 4.77 -18.67
C SER A 88 14.23 3.32 -19.06
N LEU A 89 13.70 2.53 -18.14
CA LEU A 89 13.24 1.17 -18.36
C LEU A 89 11.72 1.15 -18.60
N SER A 90 11.21 0.14 -19.27
CA SER A 90 9.76 -0.05 -19.38
C SER A 90 9.13 -0.34 -18.02
N ILE A 91 7.85 -0.01 -17.87
CA ILE A 91 7.08 -0.36 -16.65
C ILE A 91 7.09 -1.88 -16.42
N GLU A 92 7.02 -2.67 -17.49
CA GLU A 92 7.12 -4.12 -17.42
C GLU A 92 8.45 -4.58 -16.81
N ALA A 93 9.57 -4.03 -17.27
CA ALA A 93 10.90 -4.37 -16.74
C ALA A 93 11.06 -4.00 -15.27
N ILE A 94 10.29 -3.00 -14.77
CA ILE A 94 10.32 -2.56 -13.39
C ILE A 94 9.41 -3.43 -12.51
N ILE A 95 8.22 -3.78 -12.98
CA ILE A 95 7.18 -4.46 -12.18
C ILE A 95 7.32 -5.97 -12.21
N SER A 96 7.74 -6.59 -13.34
CA SER A 96 7.83 -8.04 -13.47
C SER A 96 8.67 -8.72 -12.38
N PRO A 97 9.88 -8.22 -12.01
CA PRO A 97 10.64 -8.83 -10.92
C PRO A 97 9.93 -8.78 -9.57
N VAL A 98 9.09 -7.76 -9.34
CA VAL A 98 8.31 -7.62 -8.09
C VAL A 98 7.14 -8.60 -8.08
N ILE A 99 6.51 -8.83 -9.23
CA ILE A 99 5.47 -9.86 -9.38
C ILE A 99 6.06 -11.24 -9.06
N ASP A 100 7.25 -11.55 -9.60
CA ASP A 100 7.94 -12.79 -9.31
C ASP A 100 8.30 -12.92 -7.83
N LEU A 101 8.77 -11.84 -7.20
CA LEU A 101 9.03 -11.80 -5.77
C LEU A 101 7.77 -12.11 -4.96
N ALA A 102 6.63 -11.51 -5.32
CA ALA A 102 5.36 -11.75 -4.64
C ALA A 102 4.84 -13.18 -4.82
N LYS A 103 5.08 -13.80 -6.00
CA LYS A 103 4.73 -15.19 -6.31
C LYS A 103 5.63 -16.20 -5.61
N ASN A 104 6.94 -15.97 -5.65
CA ASN A 104 7.93 -16.85 -5.05
C ASN A 104 7.96 -16.70 -3.53
N GLY A 105 7.69 -15.49 -3.04
CA GLY A 105 7.59 -15.14 -1.63
C GLY A 105 8.90 -14.63 -1.04
N VAL A 106 8.79 -14.20 0.20
CA VAL A 106 9.90 -13.70 1.03
C VAL A 106 10.01 -14.51 2.31
N ILE A 107 11.23 -14.69 2.78
CA ILE A 107 11.48 -15.43 4.02
C ILE A 107 11.07 -14.57 5.22
N VAL A 108 10.34 -15.19 6.14
CA VAL A 108 9.92 -14.56 7.41
C VAL A 108 11.14 -14.38 8.31
N THR A 109 11.47 -13.14 8.58
CA THR A 109 12.48 -12.77 9.57
C THR A 109 11.86 -12.65 10.96
N GLU A 110 12.67 -12.70 12.00
CA GLU A 110 12.22 -12.46 13.38
C GLU A 110 11.51 -11.11 13.53
N ASN A 111 12.04 -10.05 12.93
CA ASN A 111 11.42 -8.71 12.97
C ASN A 111 10.05 -8.70 12.29
N GLN A 112 9.90 -9.36 11.14
CA GLN A 112 8.60 -9.49 10.47
C GLN A 112 7.60 -10.27 11.33
N LEU A 113 8.03 -11.38 11.91
CA LEU A 113 7.16 -12.21 12.77
C LEU A 113 6.67 -11.41 13.98
N ASN A 114 7.57 -10.68 14.65
CA ASN A 114 7.21 -9.84 15.79
C ASN A 114 6.17 -8.78 15.38
N ARG A 115 6.37 -8.08 14.25
CA ARG A 115 5.40 -7.09 13.76
C ARG A 115 4.05 -7.70 13.38
N ILE A 116 4.01 -8.87 12.78
CA ILE A 116 2.77 -9.59 12.48
C ILE A 116 2.03 -9.90 13.80
N ASN A 117 2.72 -10.46 14.77
CA ASN A 117 2.13 -10.85 16.05
C ASN A 117 1.63 -9.64 16.87
N GLU A 118 2.38 -8.55 16.92
CA GLU A 118 1.97 -7.30 17.58
C GLU A 118 0.68 -6.72 17.00
N ASN A 119 0.48 -6.86 15.68
CA ASN A 119 -0.66 -6.28 14.97
C ASN A 119 -1.81 -7.28 14.73
N ARG A 120 -1.64 -8.57 15.01
CA ARG A 120 -2.62 -9.62 14.75
C ARG A 120 -4.00 -9.30 15.31
N LYS A 121 -4.08 -8.81 16.54
CA LYS A 121 -5.35 -8.43 17.18
C LYS A 121 -6.12 -7.36 16.40
N TYR A 122 -5.42 -6.42 15.76
CA TYR A 122 -6.05 -5.38 14.93
C TYR A 122 -6.52 -5.96 13.60
N PHE A 123 -5.74 -6.84 12.99
CA PHE A 123 -6.16 -7.53 11.77
C PHE A 123 -7.46 -8.30 11.99
N GLN A 124 -7.54 -9.09 13.05
CA GLN A 124 -8.71 -9.87 13.40
C GLN A 124 -9.91 -9.02 13.84
N PHE A 125 -9.67 -7.91 14.53
CA PHE A 125 -10.74 -7.00 14.96
C PHE A 125 -11.41 -6.29 13.77
N ILE A 126 -10.62 -5.86 12.76
CA ILE A 126 -11.12 -5.01 11.67
C ILE A 126 -11.64 -5.87 10.51
N ASN A 127 -10.90 -6.91 10.12
CA ASN A 127 -11.22 -7.69 8.94
C ASN A 127 -12.30 -8.73 9.27
N LYS A 128 -13.37 -8.72 8.48
CA LYS A 128 -14.46 -9.70 8.57
C LYS A 128 -14.13 -11.04 7.92
N SER A 129 -12.96 -11.18 7.35
CA SER A 129 -12.45 -12.38 6.68
C SER A 129 -10.96 -12.52 6.92
N GLU A 130 -10.45 -13.74 6.88
CA GLU A 130 -9.02 -14.00 7.00
C GLU A 130 -8.20 -13.24 5.95
N ILE A 131 -7.12 -12.63 6.39
CA ILE A 131 -6.12 -12.00 5.54
C ILE A 131 -4.82 -12.80 5.58
N LEU A 132 -3.90 -12.51 4.65
CA LEU A 132 -2.63 -13.21 4.54
C LEU A 132 -1.86 -13.25 5.88
N PHE A 133 -1.89 -12.16 6.64
CA PHE A 133 -1.12 -12.02 7.89
C PHE A 133 -1.80 -12.61 9.13
N ASP A 134 -3.00 -13.22 8.99
CA ASP A 134 -3.64 -13.99 10.07
C ASP A 134 -3.06 -15.41 10.22
N ASN A 135 -2.31 -15.89 9.23
CA ASN A 135 -1.68 -17.20 9.29
C ASN A 135 -0.59 -17.26 10.36
N ASP A 136 -0.41 -18.43 10.95
CA ASP A 136 0.62 -18.70 11.94
C ASP A 136 1.97 -18.97 11.27
N PHE A 137 2.67 -17.91 10.97
CA PHE A 137 4.02 -17.97 10.43
C PHE A 137 5.06 -18.27 11.50
N LYS A 138 6.16 -18.91 11.07
CA LYS A 138 7.38 -19.14 11.85
C LYS A 138 8.57 -18.48 11.16
N ILE A 139 9.63 -18.24 11.89
CA ILE A 139 10.91 -17.79 11.32
C ILE A 139 11.34 -18.81 10.26
N ASN A 140 11.81 -18.31 9.12
CA ASN A 140 12.19 -19.06 7.91
C ASN A 140 11.02 -19.62 7.08
N ASP A 141 9.77 -19.43 7.45
CA ASP A 141 8.66 -19.68 6.53
C ASP A 141 8.73 -18.74 5.33
N THR A 142 8.02 -19.07 4.28
CA THR A 142 7.93 -18.22 3.08
C THR A 142 6.53 -17.62 2.97
N ILE A 143 6.43 -16.29 2.98
CA ILE A 143 5.19 -15.58 2.72
C ILE A 143 5.07 -15.28 1.23
N LYS A 144 4.06 -15.88 0.57
CA LYS A 144 3.70 -15.60 -0.82
C LYS A 144 2.45 -14.73 -0.86
N ASN A 145 2.50 -13.63 -1.62
CA ASN A 145 1.35 -12.75 -1.77
C ASN A 145 0.81 -12.79 -3.21
N LEU A 146 0.11 -13.86 -3.56
CA LEU A 146 -0.45 -14.06 -4.88
C LEU A 146 -1.51 -13.03 -5.26
N LYS A 147 -2.25 -12.50 -4.27
CA LYS A 147 -3.23 -11.42 -4.49
C LYS A 147 -2.55 -10.11 -4.88
N LEU A 148 -1.44 -9.78 -4.24
CA LEU A 148 -0.63 -8.61 -4.60
C LEU A 148 0.00 -8.81 -5.99
N ALA A 149 0.56 -9.99 -6.28
CA ALA A 149 1.09 -10.32 -7.58
C ALA A 149 0.06 -10.07 -8.70
N ALA A 150 -1.16 -10.60 -8.55
CA ALA A 150 -2.24 -10.41 -9.51
C ALA A 150 -2.67 -8.93 -9.64
N THR A 151 -2.60 -8.15 -8.56
CA THR A 151 -2.88 -6.71 -8.60
C THR A 151 -1.80 -5.97 -9.37
N LEU A 152 -0.52 -6.29 -9.11
CA LEU A 152 0.61 -5.69 -9.81
C LEU A 152 0.61 -6.04 -11.31
N GLU A 153 0.21 -7.27 -11.69
CA GLU A 153 0.03 -7.65 -13.09
C GLU A 153 -1.00 -6.75 -13.80
N LYS A 154 -2.14 -6.51 -13.17
CA LYS A 154 -3.16 -5.61 -13.73
C LYS A 154 -2.66 -4.17 -13.85
N ILE A 155 -1.95 -3.68 -12.84
CA ILE A 155 -1.35 -2.33 -12.87
C ILE A 155 -0.28 -2.25 -13.96
N MET A 156 0.54 -3.28 -14.14
CA MET A 156 1.55 -3.35 -15.19
C MET A 156 0.93 -3.25 -16.59
N ILE A 157 -0.18 -3.96 -16.83
CA ILE A 157 -0.86 -4.03 -18.13
C ILE A 157 -1.69 -2.77 -18.40
N ASN A 158 -2.44 -2.28 -17.43
CA ASN A 158 -3.45 -1.23 -17.61
C ASN A 158 -3.01 0.15 -17.08
N GLY A 159 -1.79 0.25 -16.52
CA GLY A 159 -1.25 1.48 -15.96
C GLY A 159 -1.89 1.89 -14.63
N LYS A 160 -1.61 3.14 -14.21
CA LYS A 160 -2.10 3.68 -12.93
C LYS A 160 -3.63 3.72 -12.81
N ASP A 161 -4.33 3.82 -13.94
CA ASP A 161 -5.80 3.93 -13.95
C ASP A 161 -6.47 2.64 -13.47
N GLU A 162 -5.83 1.48 -13.59
CA GLU A 162 -6.32 0.25 -12.95
C GLU A 162 -6.48 0.39 -11.44
N PHE A 163 -5.51 1.03 -10.79
CA PHE A 163 -5.52 1.21 -9.34
C PHE A 163 -6.53 2.28 -8.87
N TYR A 164 -6.78 3.32 -9.67
CA TYR A 164 -7.64 4.46 -9.27
C TYR A 164 -9.03 4.45 -9.89
N LYS A 165 -9.24 3.76 -11.01
CA LYS A 165 -10.51 3.77 -11.78
C LYS A 165 -10.96 2.38 -12.22
N GLY A 166 -10.04 1.40 -12.22
CA GLY A 166 -10.28 0.04 -12.69
C GLY A 166 -10.93 -0.87 -11.66
N GLU A 167 -10.82 -2.18 -11.88
CA GLU A 167 -11.38 -3.20 -11.00
C GLU A 167 -10.70 -3.21 -9.61
N THR A 168 -9.42 -2.87 -9.55
CA THR A 168 -8.70 -2.74 -8.28
C THR A 168 -9.30 -1.63 -7.42
N ALA A 169 -9.58 -0.46 -8.00
CA ALA A 169 -10.26 0.64 -7.30
C ALA A 169 -11.62 0.22 -6.73
N LYS A 170 -12.45 -0.42 -7.56
CA LYS A 170 -13.80 -0.88 -7.15
C LYS A 170 -13.74 -1.86 -5.98
N LYS A 171 -12.80 -2.82 -6.03
CA LYS A 171 -12.60 -3.80 -4.97
C LYS A 171 -12.12 -3.15 -3.67
N LEU A 172 -11.18 -2.21 -3.76
CA LEU A 172 -10.66 -1.48 -2.61
C LEU A 172 -11.76 -0.67 -1.93
N VAL A 173 -12.53 0.13 -2.69
CA VAL A 173 -13.64 0.92 -2.15
C VAL A 173 -14.70 0.02 -1.51
N LYS A 174 -15.08 -1.07 -2.18
CA LYS A 174 -16.03 -2.03 -1.61
C LYS A 174 -15.53 -2.64 -0.30
N PHE A 175 -14.25 -3.01 -0.22
CA PHE A 175 -13.66 -3.57 1.00
C PHE A 175 -13.65 -2.53 2.13
N LEU A 176 -13.19 -1.33 1.86
CA LEU A 176 -13.14 -0.25 2.86
C LEU A 176 -14.54 0.10 3.39
N SER A 177 -15.58 0.06 2.57
CA SER A 177 -16.96 0.29 3.02
C SER A 177 -17.53 -0.82 3.90
N LEU A 178 -16.87 -1.98 4.02
CA LEU A 178 -17.30 -3.09 4.87
C LEU A 178 -16.63 -3.08 6.25
N ILE A 179 -15.57 -2.29 6.44
CA ILE A 179 -14.76 -2.23 7.66
C ILE A 179 -14.90 -0.88 8.41
N HIS A 180 -16.03 -0.22 8.20
CA HIS A 180 -16.44 0.96 8.95
C HIS A 180 -17.03 0.58 10.30
#